data_4d24b1d9cbf61a9b1fb6e1a26922ad11
#
_entry.id   4d24b1d9cbf61a9b1fb6e1a26922ad11
#
_cell.length_a   1.000
_cell.length_b   1.000
_cell.length_c   1.000
_cell.angle_alpha   90.00
_cell.angle_beta   90.00
_cell.angle_gamma   90.00
#
_symmetry.space_group_name_H-M   'P 1'
#
loop_
_entity.id
_entity.type
_entity.pdbx_description
1 polymer ?
#
loop_
_entity_poly.entity_id
_entity_poly.type
_entity_poly.pdbx_seq_one_letter_code
_entity_poly.pdbx_strand_id
1 'polypeptide(L)'
;MRTNIRPFLRFAAFFLVLALAIALANTCLIQTDTFVALMMDELKNSRDIELAVVGSSIVRDHFNAALISEQTGRKAFSAAVPGLSLQGELALTRELYRQNSPEYTVLVVEPYNFNTAKEDPNAFFKLSPFLSGVQNRLTYFMDACREDGDYLNRLFLFREFGAESPADVVKTVALRLNAQREYARLKPTMDSTVAYAGGGFLRHTSGESAETLIRETVLREPDPGYPCELFDASRAFLARYKALCAEKGSRLIVVLSPNLTAHALAEPGFLPYGESLMRYCRENDIPCFNFQYAKAEYLQNLDGYYYDLYHMNGTGADLFSAFFARFFNAYTSGEDVSGWFYADQAQYLASIDHITNVWLSVGEDVYIADCNRGTLVTPQYRFVSVAADGTETTLLDDGESDTIPAALVPDGETLRVYAVPKGQENADSVWYDLSERSPRVES
;
A
#
# COMPACT_ATOMS: atom_id res chain seq x y z
N MET A 1 -51.14 15.96 -37.25
CA MET A 1 -50.75 16.40 -35.89
C MET A 1 -49.32 16.96 -35.92
N ARG A 2 -49.15 18.28 -35.79
CA ARG A 2 -47.79 18.84 -35.63
C ARG A 2 -47.37 18.59 -34.17
N THR A 3 -46.53 17.63 -33.91
CA THR A 3 -45.98 17.40 -32.59
C THR A 3 -45.19 18.64 -32.15
N ASN A 4 -45.62 19.25 -31.04
CA ASN A 4 -44.96 20.43 -30.51
C ASN A 4 -43.60 20.01 -29.91
N ILE A 5 -42.50 20.18 -30.65
CA ILE A 5 -41.13 19.77 -30.24
C ILE A 5 -40.51 20.76 -29.25
N ARG A 6 -41.14 21.92 -28.99
CA ARG A 6 -40.59 22.97 -28.10
C ARG A 6 -40.31 22.49 -26.67
N PRO A 7 -41.21 21.71 -26.00
CA PRO A 7 -40.88 21.20 -24.66
C PRO A 7 -39.67 20.27 -24.65
N PHE A 8 -39.55 19.40 -25.66
CA PHE A 8 -38.38 18.51 -25.80
C PHE A 8 -37.07 19.29 -26.00
N LEU A 9 -37.08 20.33 -26.85
CA LEU A 9 -35.91 21.19 -27.05
C LEU A 9 -35.51 21.95 -25.77
N ARG A 10 -36.48 22.43 -24.98
CA ARG A 10 -36.21 23.07 -23.69
C ARG A 10 -35.58 22.10 -22.68
N PHE A 11 -36.12 20.89 -22.61
CA PHE A 11 -35.60 19.82 -21.77
C PHE A 11 -34.14 19.45 -22.16
N ALA A 12 -33.91 19.24 -23.46
CA ALA A 12 -32.56 18.94 -23.98
C ALA A 12 -31.56 20.09 -23.70
N ALA A 13 -32.02 21.35 -23.89
CA ALA A 13 -31.21 22.54 -23.60
C ALA A 13 -30.86 22.64 -22.10
N PHE A 14 -31.82 22.35 -21.20
CA PHE A 14 -31.57 22.33 -19.76
C PHE A 14 -30.48 21.31 -19.39
N PHE A 15 -30.59 20.07 -19.86
CA PHE A 15 -29.59 19.06 -19.57
C PHE A 15 -28.22 19.36 -20.19
N LEU A 16 -28.19 19.96 -21.37
CA LEU A 16 -26.94 20.43 -21.98
C LEU A 16 -26.27 21.51 -21.13
N VAL A 17 -27.02 22.51 -20.67
CA VAL A 17 -26.50 23.57 -19.80
C VAL A 17 -26.02 22.99 -18.47
N LEU A 18 -26.77 22.05 -17.87
CA LEU A 18 -26.36 21.36 -16.64
C LEU A 18 -25.08 20.57 -16.85
N ALA A 19 -24.98 19.77 -17.92
CA ALA A 19 -23.79 19.01 -18.25
C ALA A 19 -22.55 19.92 -18.46
N LEU A 20 -22.75 21.06 -19.14
CA LEU A 20 -21.69 22.05 -19.33
C LEU A 20 -21.26 22.70 -18.00
N ALA A 21 -22.21 23.00 -17.12
CA ALA A 21 -21.93 23.56 -15.79
C ALA A 21 -21.15 22.56 -14.92
N ILE A 22 -21.53 21.26 -14.91
CA ILE A 22 -20.81 20.20 -14.21
C ILE A 22 -19.40 20.02 -14.81
N ALA A 23 -19.27 20.00 -16.14
CA ALA A 23 -17.97 19.88 -16.79
C ALA A 23 -17.03 21.05 -16.46
N LEU A 24 -17.58 22.28 -16.43
CA LEU A 24 -16.84 23.47 -16.03
C LEU A 24 -16.39 23.40 -14.56
N ALA A 25 -17.32 23.04 -13.65
CA ALA A 25 -16.99 22.87 -12.24
C ALA A 25 -15.93 21.80 -12.04
N ASN A 26 -16.09 20.62 -12.64
CA ASN A 26 -15.08 19.55 -12.62
C ASN A 26 -13.72 20.04 -13.16
N THR A 27 -13.71 20.91 -14.16
CA THR A 27 -12.48 21.45 -14.73
C THR A 27 -11.83 22.49 -13.82
N CYS A 28 -12.59 23.37 -13.21
CA CYS A 28 -12.06 24.49 -12.43
C CYS A 28 -11.69 24.13 -10.98
N LEU A 29 -12.37 23.12 -10.40
CA LEU A 29 -12.25 22.83 -8.97
C LEU A 29 -11.38 21.62 -8.64
N ILE A 30 -10.94 20.83 -9.61
CA ILE A 30 -10.09 19.68 -9.38
C ILE A 30 -8.66 20.12 -9.09
N GLN A 31 -8.10 19.69 -7.95
CA GLN A 31 -6.72 19.95 -7.56
C GLN A 31 -5.73 19.39 -8.59
N THR A 32 -4.71 20.17 -8.91
CA THR A 32 -3.67 19.82 -9.89
C THR A 32 -2.26 19.78 -9.30
N ASP A 33 -2.12 20.07 -8.02
CA ASP A 33 -0.87 20.08 -7.26
C ASP A 33 -0.66 18.79 -6.43
N THR A 34 -1.38 17.74 -6.77
CA THR A 34 -1.26 16.43 -6.10
C THR A 34 -0.24 15.54 -6.78
N PHE A 35 0.29 14.56 -6.05
CA PHE A 35 1.16 13.51 -6.59
C PHE A 35 0.55 12.86 -7.86
N VAL A 36 -0.74 12.48 -7.80
CA VAL A 36 -1.42 11.81 -8.92
C VAL A 36 -1.48 12.71 -10.15
N ALA A 37 -1.74 14.00 -9.96
CA ALA A 37 -1.74 14.96 -11.07
C ALA A 37 -0.36 15.08 -11.73
N LEU A 38 0.72 15.15 -10.93
CA LEU A 38 2.11 15.20 -11.43
C LEU A 38 2.48 13.92 -12.17
N MET A 39 2.21 12.77 -11.57
CA MET A 39 2.48 11.45 -12.15
C MET A 39 1.71 11.26 -13.47
N MET A 40 0.43 11.60 -13.51
CA MET A 40 -0.39 11.47 -14.72
C MET A 40 0.01 12.45 -15.83
N ASP A 41 0.48 13.64 -15.48
CA ASP A 41 1.03 14.58 -16.46
C ASP A 41 2.34 14.04 -17.06
N GLU A 42 3.23 13.52 -16.23
CA GLU A 42 4.47 12.90 -16.70
C GLU A 42 4.18 11.65 -17.54
N LEU A 43 3.23 10.79 -17.13
CA LEU A 43 2.81 9.62 -17.89
C LEU A 43 2.28 9.99 -19.29
N LYS A 44 1.47 11.06 -19.40
CA LYS A 44 0.95 11.55 -20.70
C LYS A 44 2.05 12.03 -21.63
N ASN A 45 3.13 12.54 -21.07
CA ASN A 45 4.27 13.04 -21.83
C ASN A 45 5.37 12.00 -22.03
N SER A 46 5.32 10.88 -21.31
CA SER A 46 6.26 9.78 -21.46
C SER A 46 5.96 8.91 -22.68
N ARG A 47 7.02 8.52 -23.39
CA ARG A 47 6.97 7.59 -24.52
C ARG A 47 8.01 6.52 -24.32
N ASP A 48 7.83 5.41 -24.98
CA ASP A 48 8.79 4.30 -24.99
C ASP A 48 9.06 3.73 -23.60
N ILE A 49 8.00 3.68 -22.75
CA ILE A 49 8.05 2.93 -21.50
C ILE A 49 8.11 1.45 -21.85
N GLU A 50 9.16 0.75 -21.39
CA GLU A 50 9.42 -0.66 -21.66
C GLU A 50 9.05 -1.55 -20.48
N LEU A 51 9.11 -0.98 -19.26
CA LEU A 51 8.74 -1.64 -18.00
C LEU A 51 7.77 -0.74 -17.23
N ALA A 52 6.52 -1.17 -17.13
CA ALA A 52 5.50 -0.48 -16.33
C ALA A 52 5.32 -1.21 -15.00
N VAL A 53 5.37 -0.48 -13.89
CA VAL A 53 4.98 -0.97 -12.56
C VAL A 53 3.68 -0.29 -12.17
N VAL A 54 2.62 -1.05 -11.90
CA VAL A 54 1.26 -0.52 -11.67
C VAL A 54 0.75 -0.99 -10.32
N GLY A 55 0.09 -0.10 -9.57
CA GLY A 55 -0.54 -0.43 -8.29
C GLY A 55 -0.92 0.78 -7.46
N SER A 56 -0.99 0.57 -6.15
CA SER A 56 -1.40 1.56 -5.15
C SER A 56 -0.24 2.43 -4.64
N SER A 57 -0.36 2.93 -3.41
CA SER A 57 0.70 3.69 -2.72
C SER A 57 2.00 2.90 -2.56
N ILE A 58 1.94 1.59 -2.45
CA ILE A 58 3.14 0.72 -2.41
C ILE A 58 4.01 0.92 -3.66
N VAL A 59 3.41 1.02 -4.84
CA VAL A 59 4.18 1.31 -6.08
C VAL A 59 4.78 2.72 -6.03
N ARG A 60 4.02 3.69 -5.54
CA ARG A 60 4.47 5.08 -5.39
C ARG A 60 5.75 5.19 -4.55
N ASP A 61 5.81 4.43 -3.45
CA ASP A 61 6.81 4.61 -2.41
C ASP A 61 7.94 3.57 -2.44
N HIS A 62 7.73 2.39 -3.07
CA HIS A 62 8.72 1.32 -3.09
C HIS A 62 9.51 1.22 -4.40
N PHE A 63 8.94 1.66 -5.54
CA PHE A 63 9.54 1.45 -6.85
C PHE A 63 10.13 2.73 -7.42
N ASN A 64 11.41 2.95 -7.19
CA ASN A 64 12.17 4.06 -7.79
C ASN A 64 12.42 3.77 -9.28
N ALA A 65 11.53 4.28 -10.15
CA ALA A 65 11.59 4.03 -11.59
C ALA A 65 12.90 4.51 -12.25
N ALA A 66 13.52 5.57 -11.73
CA ALA A 66 14.79 6.06 -12.26
C ALA A 66 15.92 5.04 -12.01
N LEU A 67 16.02 4.53 -10.77
CA LEU A 67 17.01 3.52 -10.41
C LEU A 67 16.76 2.19 -11.13
N ILE A 68 15.49 1.77 -11.25
CA ILE A 68 15.11 0.57 -12.00
C ILE A 68 15.51 0.74 -13.46
N SER A 69 15.28 1.91 -14.08
CA SER A 69 15.66 2.17 -15.47
C SER A 69 17.17 2.10 -15.66
N GLU A 70 17.92 2.71 -14.74
CA GLU A 70 19.39 2.70 -14.78
C GLU A 70 19.96 1.27 -14.74
N GLN A 71 19.45 0.45 -13.82
CA GLN A 71 19.98 -0.89 -13.58
C GLN A 71 19.48 -1.96 -14.54
N THR A 72 18.28 -1.77 -15.12
CA THR A 72 17.72 -2.71 -16.12
C THR A 72 18.08 -2.35 -17.55
N GLY A 73 18.51 -1.12 -17.80
CA GLY A 73 18.67 -0.57 -19.15
C GLY A 73 17.34 -0.36 -19.89
N ARG A 74 16.19 -0.51 -19.22
CA ARG A 74 14.84 -0.35 -19.76
C ARG A 74 14.18 0.87 -19.16
N LYS A 75 13.48 1.66 -19.97
CA LYS A 75 12.72 2.80 -19.45
C LYS A 75 11.56 2.32 -18.58
N ALA A 76 11.70 2.44 -17.27
CA ALA A 76 10.69 2.08 -16.29
C ALA A 76 9.79 3.27 -15.93
N PHE A 77 8.56 2.98 -15.51
CA PHE A 77 7.61 3.96 -14.97
C PHE A 77 6.73 3.32 -13.90
N SER A 78 6.61 3.98 -12.74
CA SER A 78 5.79 3.58 -11.61
C SER A 78 4.44 4.29 -11.66
N ALA A 79 3.44 3.65 -12.26
CA ALA A 79 2.09 4.19 -12.38
C ALA A 79 1.30 3.83 -11.12
N ALA A 80 1.10 4.80 -10.22
CA ALA A 80 0.56 4.57 -8.90
C ALA A 80 -0.53 5.57 -8.50
N VAL A 81 -1.59 5.09 -7.86
CA VAL A 81 -2.59 5.95 -7.22
C VAL A 81 -2.88 5.41 -5.81
N PRO A 82 -2.63 6.19 -4.76
CA PRO A 82 -2.87 5.74 -3.39
C PRO A 82 -4.31 5.29 -3.14
N GLY A 83 -4.46 4.09 -2.56
CA GLY A 83 -5.76 3.48 -2.29
C GLY A 83 -6.46 2.89 -3.52
N LEU A 84 -5.74 2.72 -4.63
CA LEU A 84 -6.31 2.20 -5.88
C LEU A 84 -6.79 0.76 -5.71
N SER A 85 -8.02 0.51 -6.12
CA SER A 85 -8.62 -0.82 -6.15
C SER A 85 -8.60 -1.42 -7.55
N LEU A 86 -9.16 -2.63 -7.70
CA LEU A 86 -9.13 -3.42 -8.92
C LEU A 86 -9.54 -2.67 -10.21
N GLN A 87 -10.62 -1.89 -10.12
CA GLN A 87 -11.15 -1.19 -11.30
C GLN A 87 -10.28 0.00 -11.70
N GLY A 88 -9.74 0.68 -10.69
CA GLY A 88 -8.81 1.79 -10.89
C GLY A 88 -7.49 1.33 -11.51
N GLU A 89 -6.95 0.18 -11.08
CA GLU A 89 -5.72 -0.39 -11.68
C GLU A 89 -5.91 -0.73 -13.16
N LEU A 90 -7.06 -1.30 -13.54
CA LEU A 90 -7.39 -1.49 -14.96
C LEU A 90 -7.47 -0.17 -15.72
N ALA A 91 -8.10 0.86 -15.13
CA ALA A 91 -8.23 2.16 -15.76
C ALA A 91 -6.88 2.86 -15.95
N LEU A 92 -6.01 2.80 -14.94
CA LEU A 92 -4.66 3.36 -14.98
C LEU A 92 -3.81 2.64 -16.02
N THR A 93 -3.86 1.31 -16.05
CA THR A 93 -3.13 0.49 -17.05
C THR A 93 -3.59 0.78 -18.47
N ARG A 94 -4.90 0.91 -18.70
CA ARG A 94 -5.43 1.31 -20.03
C ARG A 94 -4.94 2.69 -20.43
N GLU A 95 -4.86 3.64 -19.48
CA GLU A 95 -4.34 4.98 -19.77
C GLU A 95 -2.83 4.93 -20.14
N LEU A 96 -2.04 4.15 -19.44
CA LEU A 96 -0.64 3.91 -19.75
C LEU A 96 -0.49 3.32 -21.16
N TYR A 97 -1.27 2.31 -21.51
CA TYR A 97 -1.23 1.65 -22.81
C TYR A 97 -1.73 2.50 -23.99
N ARG A 98 -2.34 3.63 -23.73
CA ARG A 98 -2.76 4.54 -24.83
C ARG A 98 -1.59 5.14 -25.60
N GLN A 99 -0.46 5.29 -24.96
CA GLN A 99 0.71 5.99 -25.55
C GLN A 99 1.99 5.18 -25.43
N ASN A 100 1.96 4.07 -24.70
CA ASN A 100 3.11 3.22 -24.48
C ASN A 100 2.72 1.75 -24.72
N SER A 101 3.72 0.94 -25.06
CA SER A 101 3.57 -0.49 -25.28
C SER A 101 4.68 -1.21 -24.51
N PRO A 102 4.62 -1.23 -23.16
CA PRO A 102 5.67 -1.84 -22.36
C PRO A 102 5.77 -3.33 -22.67
N GLU A 103 7.00 -3.81 -22.80
CA GLU A 103 7.27 -5.24 -22.95
C GLU A 103 6.83 -6.01 -21.70
N TYR A 104 6.98 -5.38 -20.53
CA TYR A 104 6.59 -5.95 -19.24
C TYR A 104 5.68 -4.99 -18.48
N THR A 105 4.64 -5.57 -17.90
CA THR A 105 3.78 -4.90 -16.92
C THR A 105 3.82 -5.68 -15.61
N VAL A 106 4.33 -5.03 -14.58
CA VAL A 106 4.37 -5.54 -13.21
C VAL A 106 3.16 -5.00 -12.46
N LEU A 107 2.27 -5.89 -12.06
CA LEU A 107 1.14 -5.56 -11.19
C LEU A 107 1.54 -5.82 -9.74
N VAL A 108 1.59 -4.78 -8.94
CA VAL A 108 1.89 -4.90 -7.50
C VAL A 108 0.59 -5.01 -6.74
N VAL A 109 0.39 -6.14 -6.10
CA VAL A 109 -0.82 -6.45 -5.34
C VAL A 109 -0.60 -6.08 -3.88
N GLU A 110 -1.53 -5.32 -3.35
CA GLU A 110 -1.65 -5.04 -1.93
C GLU A 110 -2.92 -5.71 -1.40
N PRO A 111 -2.83 -6.64 -0.42
CA PRO A 111 -3.95 -7.46 0.00
C PRO A 111 -5.20 -6.65 0.36
N TYR A 112 -5.05 -5.55 1.09
CA TYR A 112 -6.15 -4.72 1.54
C TYR A 112 -6.95 -4.10 0.38
N ASN A 113 -6.26 -3.49 -0.59
CA ASN A 113 -6.91 -2.82 -1.73
C ASN A 113 -7.36 -3.80 -2.81
N PHE A 114 -6.70 -4.96 -2.90
CA PHE A 114 -6.95 -5.97 -3.93
C PHE A 114 -8.08 -6.93 -3.60
N ASN A 115 -8.76 -6.71 -2.47
CA ASN A 115 -9.69 -7.66 -1.91
C ASN A 115 -11.15 -7.21 -1.96
N THR A 116 -11.42 -6.09 -2.59
CA THR A 116 -12.76 -5.55 -2.74
C THR A 116 -13.06 -5.24 -4.20
N ALA A 117 -14.25 -5.62 -4.65
CA ALA A 117 -14.77 -5.17 -5.94
C ALA A 117 -15.19 -3.69 -5.89
N LYS A 118 -15.45 -3.18 -4.68
CA LYS A 118 -15.89 -1.80 -4.48
C LYS A 118 -14.69 -0.86 -4.61
N GLU A 119 -14.84 0.14 -5.48
CA GLU A 119 -13.85 1.20 -5.64
C GLU A 119 -13.86 2.13 -4.42
N ASP A 120 -12.66 2.42 -3.87
CA ASP A 120 -12.53 3.49 -2.90
C ASP A 120 -12.95 4.82 -3.54
N PRO A 121 -13.93 5.55 -2.96
CA PRO A 121 -14.35 6.83 -3.50
C PRO A 121 -13.18 7.82 -3.67
N ASN A 122 -12.26 7.87 -2.71
CA ASN A 122 -11.10 8.77 -2.76
C ASN A 122 -10.17 8.42 -3.93
N ALA A 123 -9.90 7.13 -4.17
CA ALA A 123 -9.10 6.68 -5.31
C ALA A 123 -9.76 7.03 -6.64
N PHE A 124 -11.10 6.86 -6.74
CA PHE A 124 -11.85 7.26 -7.91
C PHE A 124 -11.69 8.74 -8.24
N PHE A 125 -11.86 9.61 -7.23
CA PHE A 125 -11.73 11.06 -7.42
C PHE A 125 -10.29 11.51 -7.69
N LYS A 126 -9.30 10.79 -7.17
CA LYS A 126 -7.87 11.04 -7.48
C LYS A 126 -7.51 10.69 -8.91
N LEU A 127 -8.02 9.58 -9.46
CA LEU A 127 -7.62 9.08 -10.79
C LEU A 127 -8.52 9.60 -11.93
N SER A 128 -9.85 9.53 -11.78
CA SER A 128 -10.82 9.76 -12.85
C SER A 128 -10.63 11.11 -13.59
N PRO A 129 -10.32 12.24 -12.90
CA PRO A 129 -10.11 13.52 -13.55
C PRO A 129 -8.97 13.55 -14.57
N PHE A 130 -7.96 12.71 -14.34
CA PHE A 130 -6.71 12.72 -15.10
C PHE A 130 -6.67 11.68 -16.23
N LEU A 131 -7.68 10.81 -16.34
CA LEU A 131 -7.83 9.92 -17.49
C LEU A 131 -8.15 10.71 -18.76
N SER A 132 -7.36 10.53 -19.82
CA SER A 132 -7.51 11.29 -21.08
C SER A 132 -8.49 10.63 -22.04
N GLY A 133 -8.62 9.29 -22.00
CA GLY A 133 -9.50 8.52 -22.89
C GLY A 133 -10.95 8.58 -22.48
N VAL A 134 -11.84 9.14 -23.30
CA VAL A 134 -13.29 9.20 -23.02
C VAL A 134 -13.86 7.81 -22.74
N GLN A 135 -13.51 6.80 -23.56
CA GLN A 135 -13.96 5.43 -23.37
C GLN A 135 -13.44 4.85 -22.05
N ASN A 136 -12.14 5.04 -21.74
CA ASN A 136 -11.54 4.55 -20.52
C ASN A 136 -12.18 5.19 -19.28
N ARG A 137 -12.39 6.52 -19.32
CA ARG A 137 -13.07 7.27 -18.25
C ARG A 137 -14.49 6.77 -18.02
N LEU A 138 -15.27 6.57 -19.11
CA LEU A 138 -16.63 6.07 -19.01
C LEU A 138 -16.68 4.64 -18.48
N THR A 139 -15.79 3.77 -18.95
CA THR A 139 -15.70 2.39 -18.47
C THR A 139 -15.35 2.36 -16.97
N TYR A 140 -14.37 3.17 -16.53
CA TYR A 140 -14.00 3.25 -15.12
C TYR A 140 -15.16 3.79 -14.26
N PHE A 141 -15.84 4.84 -14.71
CA PHE A 141 -17.04 5.36 -14.05
C PHE A 141 -18.12 4.28 -13.88
N MET A 142 -18.43 3.55 -14.95
CA MET A 142 -19.46 2.51 -14.91
C MET A 142 -19.05 1.31 -14.05
N ASP A 143 -17.79 0.90 -14.11
CA ASP A 143 -17.28 -0.21 -13.32
C ASP A 143 -17.26 0.16 -11.82
N ALA A 144 -16.82 1.37 -11.48
CA ALA A 144 -16.80 1.88 -10.09
C ALA A 144 -18.21 2.05 -9.51
N CYS A 145 -19.18 2.52 -10.31
CA CYS A 145 -20.56 2.72 -9.85
C CYS A 145 -21.37 1.43 -9.77
N ARG A 146 -20.95 0.35 -10.44
CA ARG A 146 -21.71 -0.91 -10.50
C ARG A 146 -21.86 -1.55 -9.13
N GLU A 147 -20.81 -1.46 -8.31
CA GLU A 147 -20.73 -2.17 -7.05
C GLU A 147 -21.43 -1.44 -5.90
N ASP A 148 -21.56 -0.11 -5.96
CA ASP A 148 -22.16 0.68 -4.88
C ASP A 148 -23.37 1.54 -5.28
N GLY A 149 -23.66 1.65 -6.59
CA GLY A 149 -24.77 2.44 -7.09
C GLY A 149 -24.58 3.95 -7.01
N ASP A 150 -23.39 4.44 -6.66
CA ASP A 150 -23.15 5.87 -6.40
C ASP A 150 -22.85 6.69 -7.66
N TYR A 151 -23.75 6.60 -8.65
CA TYR A 151 -23.63 7.30 -9.93
C TYR A 151 -23.64 8.83 -9.79
N LEU A 152 -24.51 9.37 -8.92
CA LEU A 152 -24.69 10.82 -8.82
C LEU A 152 -23.48 11.50 -8.20
N ASN A 153 -22.93 10.95 -7.12
CA ASN A 153 -21.79 11.54 -6.45
C ASN A 153 -20.55 11.55 -7.36
N ARG A 154 -20.32 10.46 -8.10
CA ARG A 154 -19.17 10.34 -9.01
C ARG A 154 -19.24 11.22 -10.26
N LEU A 155 -20.41 11.80 -10.60
CA LEU A 155 -20.49 12.84 -11.62
C LEU A 155 -19.85 14.16 -11.20
N PHE A 156 -19.83 14.45 -9.89
CA PHE A 156 -19.29 15.67 -9.33
C PHE A 156 -17.86 15.46 -8.83
N LEU A 157 -16.90 15.32 -9.75
CA LEU A 157 -15.51 15.04 -9.45
C LEU A 157 -14.85 16.08 -8.53
N PHE A 158 -15.39 17.30 -8.49
CA PHE A 158 -14.91 18.38 -7.63
C PHE A 158 -15.30 18.24 -6.15
N ARG A 159 -16.10 17.24 -5.76
CA ARG A 159 -16.49 17.04 -4.33
C ARG A 159 -15.33 16.84 -3.40
N GLU A 160 -14.26 16.21 -3.89
CA GLU A 160 -13.01 16.00 -3.13
C GLU A 160 -12.10 17.22 -3.22
N PHE A 161 -12.54 18.29 -3.87
CA PHE A 161 -11.83 19.56 -3.81
C PHE A 161 -12.02 20.15 -2.41
N GLY A 162 -11.02 20.02 -1.58
CA GLY A 162 -11.02 20.57 -0.23
C GLY A 162 -10.80 22.08 -0.18
N ALA A 163 -11.49 22.87 -1.05
CA ALA A 163 -11.46 24.32 -0.97
C ALA A 163 -12.14 24.75 0.32
N GLU A 164 -11.37 25.14 1.28
CA GLU A 164 -11.87 25.72 2.53
C GLU A 164 -12.24 27.19 2.35
N SER A 165 -11.79 27.81 1.25
CA SER A 165 -12.02 29.22 0.99
C SER A 165 -12.15 29.54 -0.51
N PRO A 166 -12.81 30.67 -0.88
CA PRO A 166 -12.82 31.16 -2.25
C PRO A 166 -11.41 31.42 -2.82
N ALA A 167 -10.42 31.71 -1.97
CA ALA A 167 -9.04 31.92 -2.38
C ALA A 167 -8.41 30.63 -2.94
N ASP A 168 -8.74 29.47 -2.37
CA ASP A 168 -8.24 28.17 -2.85
C ASP A 168 -8.83 27.82 -4.23
N VAL A 169 -10.08 28.21 -4.47
CA VAL A 169 -10.70 28.08 -5.80
C VAL A 169 -9.95 28.93 -6.82
N VAL A 170 -9.68 30.19 -6.48
CA VAL A 170 -8.93 31.12 -7.37
C VAL A 170 -7.53 30.58 -7.64
N LYS A 171 -6.84 30.08 -6.60
CA LYS A 171 -5.53 29.44 -6.73
C LYS A 171 -5.57 28.26 -7.69
N THR A 172 -6.53 27.34 -7.51
CA THR A 172 -6.68 26.16 -8.37
C THR A 172 -6.95 26.52 -9.83
N VAL A 173 -7.83 27.49 -10.08
CA VAL A 173 -8.10 27.99 -11.43
C VAL A 173 -6.84 28.62 -12.03
N ALA A 174 -6.13 29.46 -11.27
CA ALA A 174 -4.90 30.09 -11.72
C ALA A 174 -3.81 29.03 -12.05
N LEU A 175 -3.65 28.00 -11.21
CA LEU A 175 -2.75 26.89 -11.44
C LEU A 175 -3.08 26.15 -12.75
N ARG A 176 -4.36 25.91 -13.02
CA ARG A 176 -4.77 25.26 -14.28
C ARG A 176 -4.51 26.09 -15.54
N LEU A 177 -4.77 27.39 -15.47
CA LEU A 177 -4.53 28.28 -16.59
C LEU A 177 -3.02 28.42 -16.92
N ASN A 178 -2.16 28.20 -15.92
CA ASN A 178 -0.70 28.28 -16.04
C ASN A 178 0.00 26.92 -15.98
N ALA A 179 -0.72 25.81 -16.14
CA ALA A 179 -0.31 24.45 -15.80
C ALA A 179 1.11 24.04 -16.30
N GLN A 180 1.48 24.40 -17.51
CA GLN A 180 2.81 24.04 -18.04
C GLN A 180 3.99 24.78 -17.36
N ARG A 181 3.77 25.97 -16.80
CA ARG A 181 4.83 26.75 -16.16
C ARG A 181 5.00 26.43 -14.68
N GLU A 182 3.97 25.92 -14.02
CA GLU A 182 3.94 25.72 -12.57
C GLU A 182 4.22 24.29 -12.11
N TYR A 183 4.02 23.25 -12.94
CA TYR A 183 4.44 21.90 -12.59
C TYR A 183 5.94 21.81 -12.23
N ALA A 184 6.78 22.58 -12.91
CA ALA A 184 8.21 22.69 -12.56
C ALA A 184 8.43 23.42 -11.22
N ARG A 185 7.49 24.31 -10.80
CA ARG A 185 7.55 25.03 -9.54
C ARG A 185 6.90 24.28 -8.37
N LEU A 186 5.92 23.41 -8.64
CA LEU A 186 5.24 22.62 -7.60
C LEU A 186 6.11 21.47 -7.09
N LYS A 187 7.06 20.96 -7.89
CA LYS A 187 8.05 19.97 -7.42
C LYS A 187 8.77 20.37 -6.12
N PRO A 188 9.12 21.66 -5.87
CA PRO A 188 9.76 22.09 -4.63
C PRO A 188 8.78 22.38 -3.48
N THR A 189 7.47 22.42 -3.69
CA THR A 189 6.49 22.78 -2.64
C THR A 189 5.87 21.58 -1.94
N MET A 190 6.21 20.34 -2.34
CA MET A 190 5.94 19.18 -1.51
C MET A 190 6.69 19.35 -0.18
N ASP A 191 6.11 18.84 0.89
CA ASP A 191 6.71 18.87 2.23
C ASP A 191 8.23 18.60 2.13
N SER A 192 9.03 19.29 2.93
CA SER A 192 10.49 19.13 2.93
C SER A 192 10.95 17.68 3.17
N THR A 193 10.08 16.84 3.70
CA THR A 193 10.31 15.41 3.96
C THR A 193 9.87 14.51 2.81
N VAL A 194 9.17 15.04 1.80
CA VAL A 194 8.59 14.29 0.68
C VAL A 194 8.90 14.98 -0.63
N ALA A 195 9.43 14.25 -1.61
CA ALA A 195 9.77 14.79 -2.92
C ALA A 195 9.30 13.88 -4.05
N TYR A 196 8.63 14.46 -5.06
CA TYR A 196 8.39 13.76 -6.31
C TYR A 196 9.70 13.63 -7.10
N ALA A 197 10.20 12.41 -7.22
CA ALA A 197 11.50 12.13 -7.85
C ALA A 197 11.42 11.86 -9.36
N GLY A 198 10.21 11.85 -9.93
CA GLY A 198 9.96 11.53 -11.34
C GLY A 198 9.66 10.04 -11.57
N GLY A 199 9.19 9.72 -12.79
CA GLY A 199 8.81 8.35 -13.15
C GLY A 199 7.70 7.75 -12.30
N GLY A 200 6.89 8.57 -11.61
CA GLY A 200 5.83 8.12 -10.71
C GLY A 200 6.30 7.74 -9.30
N PHE A 201 7.55 8.01 -8.94
CA PHE A 201 8.11 7.71 -7.62
C PHE A 201 8.05 8.92 -6.67
N LEU A 202 7.59 8.66 -5.43
CA LEU A 202 7.56 9.63 -4.35
C LEU A 202 8.59 9.23 -3.29
N ARG A 203 9.57 10.09 -3.05
CA ARG A 203 10.66 9.83 -2.10
C ARG A 203 10.35 10.44 -0.74
N HIS A 204 10.29 9.63 0.28
CA HIS A 204 10.21 10.05 1.68
C HIS A 204 11.62 10.11 2.29
N THR A 205 11.99 11.26 2.85
CA THR A 205 13.33 11.48 3.46
C THR A 205 13.33 11.35 4.97
N SER A 206 12.16 11.29 5.59
CA SER A 206 11.97 11.07 7.02
C SER A 206 10.94 9.95 7.22
N GLY A 207 10.99 9.34 8.38
CA GLY A 207 10.05 8.33 8.83
C GLY A 207 10.02 8.29 10.35
N GLU A 208 9.13 7.51 10.90
CA GLU A 208 9.12 7.21 12.31
C GLU A 208 10.30 6.32 12.68
N SER A 209 10.65 6.24 13.97
CA SER A 209 11.68 5.29 14.40
C SER A 209 11.18 3.86 14.26
N ALA A 210 12.08 2.90 14.02
CA ALA A 210 11.73 1.49 13.98
C ALA A 210 10.99 1.05 15.25
N GLU A 211 11.41 1.55 16.41
CA GLU A 211 10.76 1.29 17.69
C GLU A 211 9.29 1.78 17.71
N THR A 212 9.03 3.00 17.22
CA THR A 212 7.67 3.54 17.11
C THR A 212 6.80 2.69 16.20
N LEU A 213 7.30 2.29 15.03
CA LEU A 213 6.59 1.46 14.08
C LEU A 213 6.26 0.07 14.66
N ILE A 214 7.21 -0.55 15.35
CA ILE A 214 6.99 -1.84 16.03
C ILE A 214 5.91 -1.69 17.11
N ARG A 215 5.95 -0.64 17.92
CA ARG A 215 4.90 -0.35 18.91
C ARG A 215 3.53 -0.16 18.27
N GLU A 216 3.44 0.56 17.16
CA GLU A 216 2.17 0.74 16.43
C GLU A 216 1.56 -0.59 15.98
N THR A 217 2.37 -1.58 15.60
CA THR A 217 1.85 -2.91 15.23
C THR A 217 1.18 -3.63 16.39
N VAL A 218 1.67 -3.41 17.62
CA VAL A 218 1.08 -4.00 18.84
C VAL A 218 -0.19 -3.25 19.26
N LEU A 219 -0.18 -1.93 19.14
CA LEU A 219 -1.31 -1.08 19.53
C LEU A 219 -2.47 -1.18 18.54
N ARG A 220 -2.19 -1.53 17.31
CA ARG A 220 -3.21 -1.72 16.29
C ARG A 220 -3.92 -3.05 16.47
N GLU A 221 -5.23 -3.01 16.54
CA GLU A 221 -6.01 -4.24 16.49
C GLU A 221 -5.89 -4.87 15.10
N PRO A 222 -5.64 -6.20 15.01
CA PRO A 222 -5.73 -6.89 13.73
C PRO A 222 -7.08 -6.61 13.09
N ASP A 223 -7.08 -6.29 11.80
CA ASP A 223 -8.33 -6.08 11.08
C ASP A 223 -9.06 -7.43 10.89
N PRO A 224 -10.20 -7.67 11.55
CA PRO A 224 -10.94 -8.93 11.38
C PRO A 224 -11.46 -9.11 9.94
N GLY A 225 -11.51 -8.02 9.16
CA GLY A 225 -11.84 -8.03 7.75
C GLY A 225 -10.64 -8.23 6.83
N TYR A 226 -9.42 -8.36 7.39
CA TYR A 226 -8.24 -8.56 6.56
C TYR A 226 -8.32 -9.90 5.83
N PRO A 227 -8.14 -9.91 4.50
CA PRO A 227 -8.37 -11.12 3.72
C PRO A 227 -7.29 -12.17 3.96
N CYS A 228 -7.72 -13.41 4.16
CA CYS A 228 -6.82 -14.57 4.20
C CYS A 228 -6.76 -15.31 2.85
N GLU A 229 -7.73 -15.06 1.98
CA GLU A 229 -7.89 -15.75 0.70
C GLU A 229 -8.20 -14.76 -0.41
N LEU A 230 -7.76 -15.09 -1.63
CA LEU A 230 -8.08 -14.31 -2.81
C LEU A 230 -9.56 -14.43 -3.17
N PHE A 231 -10.29 -13.32 -3.22
CA PHE A 231 -11.71 -13.29 -3.54
C PHE A 231 -12.00 -13.57 -5.03
N ASP A 232 -13.23 -13.96 -5.33
CA ASP A 232 -13.68 -14.19 -6.70
C ASP A 232 -13.59 -12.95 -7.58
N ALA A 233 -13.87 -11.77 -7.02
CA ALA A 233 -13.70 -10.51 -7.73
C ALA A 233 -12.24 -10.27 -8.14
N SER A 234 -11.27 -10.57 -7.25
CA SER A 234 -9.84 -10.45 -7.52
C SER A 234 -9.37 -11.49 -8.55
N ARG A 235 -9.89 -12.70 -8.48
CA ARG A 235 -9.63 -13.76 -9.49
C ARG A 235 -10.12 -13.35 -10.88
N ALA A 236 -11.36 -12.85 -10.96
CA ALA A 236 -11.93 -12.33 -12.21
C ALA A 236 -11.14 -11.12 -12.74
N PHE A 237 -10.70 -10.24 -11.84
CA PHE A 237 -9.85 -9.12 -12.19
C PHE A 237 -8.51 -9.55 -12.76
N LEU A 238 -7.79 -10.47 -12.11
CA LEU A 238 -6.50 -10.99 -12.61
C LEU A 238 -6.62 -11.62 -13.99
N ALA A 239 -7.70 -12.37 -14.24
CA ALA A 239 -7.98 -12.92 -15.55
C ALA A 239 -8.16 -11.80 -16.62
N ARG A 240 -8.94 -10.76 -16.29
CA ARG A 240 -9.13 -9.57 -17.16
C ARG A 240 -7.82 -8.79 -17.37
N TYR A 241 -7.03 -8.67 -16.32
CA TYR A 241 -5.75 -7.94 -16.37
C TYR A 241 -4.72 -8.69 -17.24
N LYS A 242 -4.62 -10.02 -17.07
CA LYS A 242 -3.81 -10.88 -17.94
C LYS A 242 -4.23 -10.75 -19.41
N ALA A 243 -5.53 -10.78 -19.69
CA ALA A 243 -6.06 -10.62 -21.04
C ALA A 243 -5.72 -9.23 -21.64
N LEU A 244 -5.83 -8.15 -20.83
CA LEU A 244 -5.47 -6.79 -21.26
C LEU A 244 -3.98 -6.70 -21.61
N CYS A 245 -3.09 -7.26 -20.79
CA CYS A 245 -1.65 -7.28 -21.07
C CYS A 245 -1.35 -8.04 -22.36
N ALA A 246 -1.94 -9.23 -22.52
CA ALA A 246 -1.77 -10.06 -23.71
C ALA A 246 -2.28 -9.37 -25.00
N GLU A 247 -3.45 -8.69 -24.94
CA GLU A 247 -3.96 -7.87 -26.06
C GLU A 247 -2.97 -6.78 -26.51
N LYS A 248 -2.23 -6.23 -25.55
CA LYS A 248 -1.25 -5.16 -25.81
C LYS A 248 0.17 -5.68 -26.09
N GLY A 249 0.37 -6.99 -26.07
CA GLY A 249 1.67 -7.63 -26.26
C GLY A 249 2.63 -7.48 -25.07
N SER A 250 2.10 -7.12 -23.92
CA SER A 250 2.87 -6.97 -22.67
C SER A 250 2.86 -8.26 -21.85
N ARG A 251 3.99 -8.61 -21.25
CA ARG A 251 4.13 -9.75 -20.34
C ARG A 251 3.79 -9.31 -18.93
N LEU A 252 2.76 -9.94 -18.35
CA LEU A 252 2.35 -9.67 -16.98
C LEU A 252 3.25 -10.40 -15.98
N ILE A 253 3.68 -9.69 -14.95
CA ILE A 253 4.31 -10.23 -13.73
C ILE A 253 3.51 -9.69 -12.54
N VAL A 254 3.08 -10.56 -11.64
CA VAL A 254 2.41 -10.16 -10.38
C VAL A 254 3.42 -10.16 -9.25
N VAL A 255 3.38 -9.15 -8.41
CA VAL A 255 4.33 -8.97 -7.30
C VAL A 255 3.57 -8.59 -6.03
N LEU A 256 3.94 -9.22 -4.91
CA LEU A 256 3.69 -8.69 -3.58
C LEU A 256 4.98 -8.03 -3.09
N SER A 257 4.91 -6.74 -2.77
CA SER A 257 6.03 -6.00 -2.19
C SER A 257 6.17 -6.35 -0.70
N PRO A 258 7.39 -6.32 -0.13
CA PRO A 258 7.54 -6.57 1.29
C PRO A 258 6.93 -5.45 2.12
N ASN A 259 6.40 -5.81 3.29
CA ASN A 259 5.99 -4.92 4.37
C ASN A 259 6.95 -5.05 5.55
N LEU A 260 6.84 -4.13 6.50
CA LEU A 260 7.51 -4.28 7.79
C LEU A 260 7.26 -5.67 8.36
N THR A 261 8.31 -6.39 8.75
CA THR A 261 8.18 -7.78 9.22
C THR A 261 7.26 -7.88 10.43
N ALA A 262 7.36 -6.95 11.37
CA ALA A 262 6.48 -6.89 12.53
C ALA A 262 5.00 -6.77 12.12
N HIS A 263 4.69 -5.95 11.10
CA HIS A 263 3.33 -5.83 10.58
C HIS A 263 2.88 -7.11 9.85
N ALA A 264 3.73 -7.69 9.00
CA ALA A 264 3.40 -8.92 8.28
C ALA A 264 3.08 -10.10 9.21
N LEU A 265 3.67 -10.12 10.41
CA LEU A 265 3.39 -11.13 11.44
C LEU A 265 2.19 -10.76 12.32
N ALA A 266 1.96 -9.46 12.57
CA ALA A 266 0.86 -8.99 13.40
C ALA A 266 -0.50 -9.07 12.68
N GLU A 267 -0.52 -9.05 11.34
CA GLU A 267 -1.74 -9.11 10.54
C GLU A 267 -2.02 -10.55 10.09
N PRO A 268 -2.98 -11.27 10.71
CA PRO A 268 -3.15 -12.71 10.52
C PRO A 268 -3.45 -13.14 9.08
N GLY A 269 -4.05 -12.24 8.30
CA GLY A 269 -4.41 -12.51 6.90
C GLY A 269 -3.28 -12.28 5.90
N PHE A 270 -2.24 -11.52 6.24
CA PHE A 270 -1.25 -11.03 5.28
C PHE A 270 -0.51 -12.15 4.55
N LEU A 271 0.14 -13.05 5.31
CA LEU A 271 0.88 -14.16 4.72
C LEU A 271 -0.03 -15.20 4.04
N PRO A 272 -1.15 -15.65 4.64
CA PRO A 272 -2.10 -16.55 3.98
C PRO A 272 -2.67 -15.99 2.67
N TYR A 273 -2.95 -14.69 2.62
CA TYR A 273 -3.39 -14.06 1.37
C TYR A 273 -2.34 -14.17 0.27
N GLY A 274 -1.07 -13.91 0.59
CA GLY A 274 0.05 -14.08 -0.33
C GLY A 274 0.12 -15.49 -0.91
N GLU A 275 -0.04 -16.52 -0.07
CA GLU A 275 -0.09 -17.93 -0.50
C GLU A 275 -1.27 -18.19 -1.45
N SER A 276 -2.44 -17.66 -1.12
CA SER A 276 -3.64 -17.80 -1.96
C SER A 276 -3.45 -17.16 -3.34
N LEU A 277 -2.85 -15.97 -3.40
CA LEU A 277 -2.51 -15.28 -4.64
C LEU A 277 -1.50 -16.06 -5.47
N MET A 278 -0.39 -16.51 -4.86
CA MET A 278 0.65 -17.28 -5.54
C MET A 278 0.10 -18.59 -6.09
N ARG A 279 -0.77 -19.29 -5.34
CA ARG A 279 -1.45 -20.50 -5.79
C ARG A 279 -2.32 -20.22 -7.01
N TYR A 280 -3.18 -19.20 -6.95
CA TYR A 280 -4.04 -18.82 -8.08
C TYR A 280 -3.22 -18.46 -9.33
N CYS A 281 -2.16 -17.66 -9.17
CA CYS A 281 -1.30 -17.26 -10.28
C CYS A 281 -0.63 -18.47 -10.93
N ARG A 282 -0.11 -19.41 -10.15
CA ARG A 282 0.48 -20.66 -10.65
C ARG A 282 -0.52 -21.50 -11.43
N GLU A 283 -1.75 -21.66 -10.94
CA GLU A 283 -2.83 -22.41 -11.59
C GLU A 283 -3.30 -21.76 -12.91
N ASN A 284 -3.02 -20.48 -13.10
CA ASN A 284 -3.42 -19.70 -14.27
C ASN A 284 -2.24 -19.21 -15.12
N ASP A 285 -1.05 -19.81 -15.00
CA ASP A 285 0.14 -19.45 -15.75
C ASP A 285 0.44 -17.94 -15.71
N ILE A 286 0.40 -17.34 -14.53
CA ILE A 286 0.78 -15.97 -14.28
C ILE A 286 2.06 -15.96 -13.41
N PRO A 287 3.18 -15.43 -13.89
CA PRO A 287 4.36 -15.23 -13.04
C PRO A 287 4.00 -14.39 -11.82
N CYS A 288 4.26 -14.93 -10.63
CA CYS A 288 3.94 -14.26 -9.36
C CYS A 288 5.08 -14.46 -8.37
N PHE A 289 5.53 -13.37 -7.74
CA PHE A 289 6.63 -13.36 -6.78
C PHE A 289 6.25 -12.60 -5.52
N ASN A 290 6.40 -13.25 -4.39
CA ASN A 290 6.19 -12.65 -3.08
C ASN A 290 7.54 -12.18 -2.51
N PHE A 291 7.81 -10.88 -2.60
CA PHE A 291 9.07 -10.30 -2.11
C PHE A 291 9.15 -10.23 -0.58
N GLN A 292 8.05 -10.46 0.15
CA GLN A 292 8.11 -10.70 1.59
C GLN A 292 8.94 -11.97 1.90
N TYR A 293 8.94 -12.93 0.98
CA TYR A 293 9.69 -14.18 1.10
C TYR A 293 11.10 -14.11 0.52
N ALA A 294 11.58 -12.93 0.13
CA ALA A 294 12.96 -12.78 -0.33
C ALA A 294 13.93 -13.14 0.81
N LYS A 295 14.95 -13.97 0.49
CA LYS A 295 15.94 -14.35 1.48
C LYS A 295 16.87 -13.18 1.83
N ALA A 296 17.28 -13.08 3.08
CA ALA A 296 18.07 -11.96 3.60
C ALA A 296 19.41 -11.75 2.87
N GLU A 297 19.97 -12.80 2.26
CA GLU A 297 21.17 -12.70 1.42
C GLU A 297 20.96 -11.93 0.11
N TYR A 298 19.71 -11.79 -0.32
CA TYR A 298 19.33 -11.04 -1.51
C TYR A 298 18.67 -9.70 -1.18
N LEU A 299 17.81 -9.66 -0.17
CA LEU A 299 17.11 -8.47 0.29
C LEU A 299 17.02 -8.46 1.81
N GLN A 300 17.71 -7.53 2.44
CA GLN A 300 17.53 -7.26 3.86
C GLN A 300 16.29 -6.39 4.05
N ASN A 301 15.27 -6.92 4.72
CA ASN A 301 14.04 -6.19 5.04
C ASN A 301 14.13 -5.67 6.48
N LEU A 302 14.78 -4.51 6.66
CA LEU A 302 15.01 -3.91 7.97
C LEU A 302 13.94 -2.86 8.31
N ASP A 303 13.56 -2.78 9.58
CA ASP A 303 12.53 -1.88 10.08
C ASP A 303 12.84 -0.41 9.78
N GLY A 304 14.12 0.00 9.85
CA GLY A 304 14.55 1.35 9.48
C GLY A 304 14.39 1.75 8.01
N TYR A 305 13.90 0.85 7.17
CA TYR A 305 13.61 1.13 5.75
C TYR A 305 12.17 1.59 5.51
N TYR A 306 11.37 1.71 6.55
CA TYR A 306 9.97 2.13 6.47
C TYR A 306 9.77 3.49 7.12
N TYR A 307 8.77 4.26 6.64
CA TYR A 307 8.34 5.48 7.29
C TYR A 307 6.99 5.33 8.00
N ASP A 308 6.26 4.28 7.68
CA ASP A 308 5.08 3.78 8.38
C ASP A 308 5.00 2.25 8.27
N LEU A 309 3.89 1.63 8.70
CA LEU A 309 3.73 0.17 8.73
C LEU A 309 3.80 -0.51 7.35
N TYR A 310 3.57 0.23 6.27
CA TYR A 310 3.38 -0.32 4.93
C TYR A 310 4.36 0.22 3.90
N HIS A 311 4.85 1.45 4.09
CA HIS A 311 5.53 2.19 3.05
C HIS A 311 7.02 2.40 3.37
N MET A 312 7.84 2.16 2.36
CA MET A 312 9.28 2.37 2.49
C MET A 312 9.64 3.84 2.45
N ASN A 313 10.62 4.23 3.28
CA ASN A 313 11.31 5.49 3.12
C ASN A 313 12.27 5.45 1.91
N GLY A 314 12.87 6.60 1.58
CA GLY A 314 13.72 6.69 0.39
C GLY A 314 14.91 5.71 0.37
N THR A 315 15.47 5.36 1.53
CA THR A 315 16.56 4.39 1.63
C THR A 315 16.06 2.98 1.36
N GLY A 316 14.95 2.58 2.00
CA GLY A 316 14.32 1.28 1.76
C GLY A 316 13.89 1.11 0.30
N ALA A 317 13.27 2.14 -0.27
CA ALA A 317 12.86 2.14 -1.67
C ALA A 317 14.03 1.97 -2.64
N ASP A 318 15.17 2.63 -2.40
CA ASP A 318 16.35 2.48 -3.27
C ASP A 318 16.93 1.05 -3.18
N LEU A 319 17.05 0.50 -1.97
CA LEU A 319 17.54 -0.87 -1.77
C LEU A 319 16.60 -1.91 -2.39
N PHE A 320 15.30 -1.75 -2.17
CA PHE A 320 14.30 -2.62 -2.77
C PHE A 320 14.28 -2.51 -4.30
N SER A 321 14.33 -1.30 -4.85
CA SER A 321 14.37 -1.08 -6.30
C SER A 321 15.62 -1.66 -6.96
N ALA A 322 16.78 -1.58 -6.29
CA ALA A 322 18.01 -2.20 -6.76
C ALA A 322 17.91 -3.74 -6.76
N PHE A 323 17.34 -4.32 -5.69
CA PHE A 323 17.06 -5.75 -5.64
C PHE A 323 16.07 -6.17 -6.73
N PHE A 324 14.97 -5.43 -6.89
CA PHE A 324 13.96 -5.69 -7.92
C PHE A 324 14.57 -5.65 -9.33
N ALA A 325 15.41 -4.66 -9.63
CA ALA A 325 16.06 -4.56 -10.93
C ALA A 325 17.00 -5.74 -11.21
N ARG A 326 17.78 -6.17 -10.21
CA ARG A 326 18.62 -7.37 -10.30
C ARG A 326 17.80 -8.63 -10.53
N PHE A 327 16.74 -8.81 -9.74
CA PHE A 327 15.78 -9.91 -9.91
C PHE A 327 15.15 -9.90 -11.31
N PHE A 328 14.66 -8.73 -11.75
CA PHE A 328 14.00 -8.59 -13.05
C PHE A 328 14.95 -8.96 -14.21
N ASN A 329 16.21 -8.51 -14.16
CA ASN A 329 17.22 -8.88 -15.16
C ASN A 329 17.48 -10.39 -15.18
N ALA A 330 17.69 -11.01 -14.03
CA ALA A 330 17.90 -12.46 -13.91
C ALA A 330 16.69 -13.23 -14.45
N TYR A 331 15.49 -12.87 -14.01
CA TYR A 331 14.25 -13.50 -14.46
C TYR A 331 14.03 -13.37 -15.96
N THR A 332 14.22 -12.17 -16.53
CA THR A 332 13.98 -11.92 -17.96
C THR A 332 15.08 -12.50 -18.86
N SER A 333 16.28 -12.75 -18.35
CA SER A 333 17.34 -13.50 -19.04
C SER A 333 17.13 -15.01 -19.01
N GLY A 334 16.14 -15.51 -18.24
CA GLY A 334 15.82 -16.93 -18.12
C GLY A 334 16.60 -17.66 -17.02
N GLU A 335 17.21 -16.91 -16.10
CA GLU A 335 17.86 -17.50 -14.93
C GLU A 335 16.79 -18.06 -13.95
N ASP A 336 17.13 -19.12 -13.26
CA ASP A 336 16.29 -19.65 -12.18
C ASP A 336 16.45 -18.79 -10.92
N VAL A 337 15.42 -17.99 -10.63
CA VAL A 337 15.35 -17.11 -9.47
C VAL A 337 14.60 -17.74 -8.28
N SER A 338 14.15 -19.00 -8.40
CA SER A 338 13.39 -19.68 -7.33
C SER A 338 14.17 -19.77 -6.03
N GLY A 339 15.48 -19.95 -6.12
CA GLY A 339 16.37 -19.98 -4.96
C GLY A 339 16.50 -18.66 -4.20
N TRP A 340 16.04 -17.53 -4.74
CA TRP A 340 16.09 -16.21 -4.10
C TRP A 340 14.99 -16.00 -3.05
N PHE A 341 14.00 -16.87 -3.05
CA PHE A 341 12.83 -16.77 -2.18
C PHE A 341 12.67 -18.04 -1.34
N TYR A 342 12.06 -17.90 -0.18
CA TYR A 342 11.47 -19.03 0.52
C TYR A 342 10.28 -19.57 -0.26
N ALA A 343 10.10 -20.88 -0.30
CA ALA A 343 9.10 -21.50 -1.16
C ALA A 343 7.66 -21.26 -0.70
N ASP A 344 7.48 -21.04 0.61
CA ASP A 344 6.17 -20.88 1.25
C ASP A 344 6.27 -20.12 2.58
N GLN A 345 5.11 -19.83 3.17
CA GLN A 345 4.99 -19.20 4.48
C GLN A 345 5.72 -19.96 5.57
N ALA A 346 5.70 -21.29 5.58
CA ALA A 346 6.31 -22.07 6.64
C ALA A 346 7.83 -21.91 6.64
N GLN A 347 8.47 -21.92 5.46
CA GLN A 347 9.90 -21.67 5.34
C GLN A 347 10.27 -20.23 5.70
N TYR A 348 9.44 -19.25 5.28
CA TYR A 348 9.64 -17.86 5.63
C TYR A 348 9.59 -17.66 7.15
N LEU A 349 8.55 -18.16 7.82
CA LEU A 349 8.41 -18.05 9.27
C LEU A 349 9.54 -18.78 10.03
N ALA A 350 10.03 -19.90 9.50
CA ALA A 350 11.16 -20.61 10.09
C ALA A 350 12.51 -19.86 9.93
N SER A 351 12.59 -18.94 8.97
CA SER A 351 13.81 -18.15 8.75
C SER A 351 13.94 -16.94 9.68
N ILE A 352 12.85 -16.53 10.34
CA ILE A 352 12.86 -15.43 11.30
C ILE A 352 13.41 -15.96 12.62
N ASP A 353 14.53 -15.41 13.06
CA ASP A 353 15.29 -15.85 14.23
C ASP A 353 15.09 -14.98 15.49
N HIS A 354 14.18 -14.01 15.41
CA HIS A 354 13.93 -13.02 16.46
C HIS A 354 12.44 -12.86 16.77
N ILE A 355 12.17 -12.12 17.85
CA ILE A 355 10.83 -11.65 18.25
C ILE A 355 10.65 -10.25 17.69
N THR A 356 9.55 -10.02 16.96
CA THR A 356 9.29 -8.72 16.33
C THR A 356 8.53 -7.78 17.27
N ASN A 357 7.62 -8.31 18.10
CA ASN A 357 6.87 -7.55 19.09
C ASN A 357 6.30 -8.46 20.18
N VAL A 358 5.92 -7.87 21.31
CA VAL A 358 5.31 -8.54 22.46
C VAL A 358 4.15 -7.70 22.97
N TRP A 359 3.14 -8.32 23.56
CA TRP A 359 2.01 -7.64 24.20
C TRP A 359 1.52 -8.41 25.43
N LEU A 360 0.64 -7.75 26.21
CA LEU A 360 -0.02 -8.34 27.38
C LEU A 360 -1.53 -8.40 27.16
N SER A 361 -2.11 -9.54 27.44
CA SER A 361 -3.55 -9.74 27.56
C SER A 361 -3.95 -9.83 29.04
N VAL A 362 -5.16 -9.38 29.37
CA VAL A 362 -5.68 -9.40 30.74
C VAL A 362 -6.65 -10.56 30.90
N GLY A 363 -6.26 -11.55 31.71
CA GLY A 363 -7.16 -12.61 32.17
C GLY A 363 -7.85 -12.22 33.48
N GLU A 364 -8.61 -13.16 34.09
CA GLU A 364 -9.41 -12.91 35.32
C GLU A 364 -8.52 -12.53 36.51
N ASP A 365 -7.43 -13.28 36.75
CA ASP A 365 -6.49 -13.07 37.84
C ASP A 365 -5.01 -13.09 37.37
N VAL A 366 -4.77 -13.00 36.08
CA VAL A 366 -3.45 -13.13 35.48
C VAL A 366 -3.27 -12.16 34.32
N TYR A 367 -2.03 -11.76 34.07
CA TYR A 367 -1.62 -11.16 32.80
C TYR A 367 -0.90 -12.23 31.98
N ILE A 368 -1.17 -12.25 30.68
CA ILE A 368 -0.64 -13.23 29.72
C ILE A 368 0.18 -12.49 28.68
N ALA A 369 1.44 -12.87 28.54
CA ALA A 369 2.31 -12.35 27.48
C ALA A 369 2.18 -13.21 26.23
N ASP A 370 2.14 -12.59 25.07
CA ASP A 370 2.27 -13.24 23.77
C ASP A 370 3.13 -12.39 22.85
N CYS A 371 3.66 -12.98 21.78
CA CYS A 371 4.59 -12.30 20.88
C CYS A 371 4.51 -12.81 19.44
N ASN A 372 4.78 -11.92 18.49
CA ASN A 372 5.04 -12.31 17.11
C ASN A 372 6.52 -12.66 16.94
N ARG A 373 6.78 -13.85 16.36
CA ARG A 373 8.12 -14.42 16.24
C ARG A 373 8.21 -15.42 15.09
N GLY A 374 9.41 -15.77 14.74
CA GLY A 374 9.66 -16.94 13.89
C GLY A 374 9.20 -18.24 14.55
N THR A 375 8.78 -19.22 13.76
CA THR A 375 8.24 -20.49 14.28
C THR A 375 9.24 -21.34 15.05
N LEU A 376 10.54 -21.12 14.84
CA LEU A 376 11.62 -21.82 15.56
C LEU A 376 12.12 -21.06 16.80
N VAL A 377 11.62 -19.85 17.04
CA VAL A 377 11.99 -19.03 18.18
C VAL A 377 11.14 -19.41 19.39
N THR A 378 11.79 -19.80 20.47
CA THR A 378 11.14 -19.97 21.78
C THR A 378 11.32 -18.68 22.57
N PRO A 379 10.25 -18.00 22.98
CA PRO A 379 10.37 -16.77 23.77
C PRO A 379 10.72 -17.06 25.22
N GLN A 380 11.45 -16.14 25.82
CA GLN A 380 11.63 -16.03 27.26
C GLN A 380 11.11 -14.67 27.71
N TYR A 381 10.29 -14.64 28.77
CA TYR A 381 9.65 -13.44 29.26
C TYR A 381 10.23 -13.02 30.60
N ARG A 382 10.33 -11.69 30.79
CA ARG A 382 10.62 -11.07 32.08
C ARG A 382 9.57 -10.02 32.35
N PHE A 383 8.91 -10.13 33.48
CA PHE A 383 7.89 -9.18 33.93
C PHE A 383 8.47 -8.27 35.00
N VAL A 384 8.25 -6.96 34.83
CA VAL A 384 8.68 -5.95 35.77
C VAL A 384 7.54 -4.99 36.11
N SER A 385 7.50 -4.48 37.34
CA SER A 385 6.68 -3.31 37.64
C SER A 385 7.51 -2.05 37.43
N VAL A 386 6.87 -1.02 36.89
CA VAL A 386 7.48 0.30 36.63
C VAL A 386 6.78 1.33 37.49
N ALA A 387 7.52 1.90 38.45
CA ALA A 387 7.03 2.96 39.32
C ALA A 387 6.90 4.30 38.54
N ALA A 388 6.20 5.28 39.14
CA ALA A 388 5.98 6.60 38.53
C ALA A 388 7.27 7.38 38.22
N ASP A 389 8.38 7.06 38.88
CA ASP A 389 9.69 7.66 38.66
C ASP A 389 10.53 6.90 37.60
N GLY A 390 9.96 5.86 36.99
CA GLY A 390 10.60 4.98 36.01
C GLY A 390 11.45 3.87 36.59
N THR A 391 11.47 3.68 37.92
CA THR A 391 12.21 2.60 38.57
C THR A 391 11.55 1.26 38.24
N GLU A 392 12.33 0.30 37.72
CA GLU A 392 11.88 -1.05 37.42
C GLU A 392 12.17 -2.01 38.60
N THR A 393 11.17 -2.83 38.94
CA THR A 393 11.29 -3.92 39.91
C THR A 393 10.91 -5.23 39.22
N THR A 394 11.82 -6.20 39.17
CA THR A 394 11.53 -7.52 38.59
C THR A 394 10.49 -8.26 39.44
N LEU A 395 9.39 -8.63 38.82
CA LEU A 395 8.32 -9.41 39.47
C LEU A 395 8.48 -10.91 39.18
N LEU A 396 8.85 -11.26 37.96
CA LEU A 396 9.05 -12.64 37.53
C LEU A 396 10.13 -12.66 36.42
N ASP A 397 11.13 -13.52 36.61
CA ASP A 397 12.24 -13.74 35.67
C ASP A 397 12.55 -15.23 35.56
N ASP A 398 11.52 -16.07 35.35
CA ASP A 398 11.70 -17.51 35.22
C ASP A 398 11.89 -17.96 33.76
N GLY A 399 11.79 -17.00 32.82
CA GLY A 399 12.11 -17.16 31.40
C GLY A 399 11.12 -17.99 30.59
N GLU A 400 10.40 -18.96 31.17
CA GLU A 400 9.51 -19.86 30.42
C GLU A 400 8.03 -19.61 30.66
N SER A 401 7.67 -18.88 31.74
CA SER A 401 6.28 -18.52 32.01
C SER A 401 5.87 -17.35 31.16
N ASP A 402 4.79 -17.53 30.42
CA ASP A 402 4.09 -16.46 29.67
C ASP A 402 3.04 -15.75 30.54
N THR A 403 2.87 -16.14 31.80
CA THR A 403 1.84 -15.61 32.70
C THR A 403 2.42 -15.10 34.00
N ILE A 404 1.79 -14.04 34.54
CA ILE A 404 2.04 -13.52 35.88
C ILE A 404 0.74 -13.26 36.60
N PRO A 405 0.58 -13.70 37.91
CA PRO A 405 -0.57 -13.37 38.72
C PRO A 405 -0.74 -11.85 38.87
N ALA A 406 -1.96 -11.35 38.67
CA ALA A 406 -2.27 -9.91 38.80
C ALA A 406 -1.95 -9.37 40.19
N ALA A 407 -2.08 -10.19 41.22
CA ALA A 407 -1.77 -9.84 42.61
C ALA A 407 -0.27 -9.53 42.87
N LEU A 408 0.63 -9.87 41.95
CA LEU A 408 2.06 -9.55 42.08
C LEU A 408 2.40 -8.13 41.59
N VAL A 409 1.49 -7.48 40.86
CA VAL A 409 1.71 -6.12 40.36
C VAL A 409 1.30 -5.13 41.44
N PRO A 410 2.21 -4.27 41.95
CA PRO A 410 1.88 -3.28 42.96
C PRO A 410 0.84 -2.26 42.49
N ASP A 411 -0.05 -1.85 43.42
CA ASP A 411 -1.06 -0.85 43.12
C ASP A 411 -0.42 0.47 42.64
N GLY A 412 -0.87 0.97 41.52
CA GLY A 412 -0.41 2.25 40.95
C GLY A 412 0.89 2.17 40.17
N GLU A 413 1.48 0.99 39.98
CA GLU A 413 2.60 0.75 39.08
C GLU A 413 2.14 0.17 37.75
N THR A 414 2.94 0.38 36.69
CA THR A 414 2.70 -0.16 35.37
C THR A 414 3.37 -1.52 35.23
N LEU A 415 2.65 -2.51 34.72
CA LEU A 415 3.26 -3.80 34.35
C LEU A 415 3.93 -3.67 32.97
N ARG A 416 5.20 -4.03 32.90
CA ARG A 416 5.97 -4.15 31.66
C ARG A 416 6.42 -5.59 31.45
N VAL A 417 6.36 -6.08 30.21
CA VAL A 417 6.92 -7.37 29.81
C VAL A 417 8.04 -7.13 28.80
N TYR A 418 9.11 -7.87 28.99
CA TYR A 418 10.20 -8.03 28.02
C TYR A 418 10.17 -9.43 27.44
N ALA A 419 10.46 -9.56 26.14
CA ALA A 419 10.60 -10.85 25.49
C ALA A 419 11.94 -10.91 24.73
N VAL A 420 12.64 -12.03 24.89
CA VAL A 420 13.88 -12.33 24.17
C VAL A 420 13.84 -13.78 23.65
N PRO A 421 14.51 -14.09 22.54
CA PRO A 421 14.67 -15.48 22.10
C PRO A 421 15.50 -16.28 23.11
N LYS A 422 15.05 -17.50 23.45
CA LYS A 422 15.78 -18.40 24.36
C LYS A 422 17.20 -18.66 23.88
N GLY A 423 18.16 -18.47 24.75
CA GLY A 423 19.58 -18.62 24.45
C GLY A 423 20.25 -17.42 23.80
N GLN A 424 19.54 -16.33 23.64
CA GLN A 424 20.05 -15.06 23.10
C GLN A 424 19.91 -13.94 24.15
N GLU A 425 20.41 -14.16 25.36
CA GLU A 425 20.27 -13.23 26.50
C GLU A 425 20.84 -11.82 26.27
N ASN A 426 21.67 -11.66 25.24
CA ASN A 426 22.23 -10.37 24.80
C ASN A 426 21.52 -9.78 23.57
N ALA A 427 20.43 -10.41 23.07
CA ALA A 427 19.64 -9.83 21.99
C ALA A 427 18.87 -8.60 22.48
N ASP A 428 18.63 -7.66 21.59
CA ASP A 428 17.74 -6.53 21.88
C ASP A 428 16.37 -7.07 22.32
N SER A 429 15.97 -6.74 23.56
CA SER A 429 14.70 -7.16 24.10
C SER A 429 13.58 -6.29 23.57
N VAL A 430 12.53 -6.90 23.06
CA VAL A 430 11.27 -6.21 22.75
C VAL A 430 10.45 -6.12 24.03
N TRP A 431 9.81 -4.96 24.28
CA TRP A 431 9.03 -4.74 25.50
C TRP A 431 7.70 -4.03 25.23
N TYR A 432 6.78 -4.17 26.18
CA TYR A 432 5.44 -3.60 26.13
C TYR A 432 4.96 -3.20 27.52
N ASP A 433 4.35 -2.00 27.66
CA ASP A 433 3.74 -1.48 28.87
C ASP A 433 2.21 -1.62 28.84
N LEU A 434 1.64 -2.24 29.87
CA LEU A 434 0.18 -2.41 29.97
C LEU A 434 -0.58 -1.07 30.06
N SER A 435 0.05 -0.01 30.56
CA SER A 435 -0.57 1.33 30.67
C SER A 435 -0.96 1.96 29.31
N GLU A 436 -0.42 1.46 28.22
CA GLU A 436 -0.64 2.03 26.87
C GLU A 436 -1.89 1.47 26.18
N ARG A 437 -2.57 0.48 26.79
CA ARG A 437 -3.83 -0.07 26.28
C ARG A 437 -4.87 -0.22 27.36
N SER A 438 -6.11 0.16 27.05
CA SER A 438 -7.27 -0.39 27.74
C SER A 438 -7.28 -1.91 27.54
N PRO A 439 -7.47 -2.71 28.59
CA PRO A 439 -7.48 -4.16 28.45
C PRO A 439 -8.52 -4.58 27.43
N ARG A 440 -8.15 -5.45 26.48
CA ARG A 440 -9.14 -6.16 25.67
C ARG A 440 -9.91 -7.05 26.63
N VAL A 441 -11.17 -6.76 26.84
CA VAL A 441 -12.10 -7.70 27.47
C VAL A 441 -12.49 -8.67 26.38
N GLU A 442 -11.93 -9.88 26.41
CA GLU A 442 -12.48 -10.97 25.60
C GLU A 442 -13.89 -11.24 26.10
N SER A 443 -14.89 -10.94 25.25
CA SER A 443 -16.31 -11.24 25.49
C SER A 443 -16.69 -12.58 24.91
#